data_ec3de05f9cf7f698e312357118acab8a
#
_entry.id   ec3de05f9cf7f698e312357118acab8a
#
_cell.length_a   1.000
_cell.length_b   1.000
_cell.length_c   1.000
_cell.angle_alpha   90.00
_cell.angle_beta   90.00
_cell.angle_gamma   90.00
#
_symmetry.space_group_name_H-M   'P 1'
#
loop_
_entity.id
_entity.type
_entity.pdbx_description
1 polymer ?
#
loop_
_entity_poly.entity_id
_entity_poly.type
_entity_poly.pdbx_seq_one_letter_code
_entity_poly.pdbx_strand_id
1 'polypeptide(L)'
;MTVRIDSHQHYWRIGARAGCWPPAELDAIHRDFGPADLAPLLDAARIDTTVLVQSLPSEADTRFLLDLAADTPTVGAVVGWVDLKADDAAARIAAFAAAPKARGLRPMLQDLPDDAWIDDSRLDCAVAAMLEHALRFDALVMPRHLDALHAFARRHRDLPIVIDHGAKPFIERGELQPWLSAMRRLASLPNLHCKLSGLWTEAGPSAGPDLVRARTRPYVHALADLFGPTRLMWGSDWPVLRLASACGGYGDWLAACEDDCARWLGAAALDGLFGGNACRFYRIDTARHDE
;
A
#
# COMPACT_ATOMS: atom_id res chain seq x y z
N MET A 1 1.00 0.35 -25.06
CA MET A 1 1.59 -0.49 -23.97
C MET A 1 0.72 -0.34 -22.73
N THR A 2 0.58 -1.35 -21.90
CA THR A 2 -0.18 -1.24 -20.64
C THR A 2 0.65 -0.44 -19.66
N VAL A 3 0.07 0.58 -19.02
CA VAL A 3 0.76 1.42 -18.03
C VAL A 3 1.15 0.56 -16.82
N ARG A 4 2.41 0.64 -16.39
CA ARG A 4 2.94 -0.05 -15.21
C ARG A 4 2.95 0.88 -14.01
N ILE A 5 2.43 0.42 -12.88
CA ILE A 5 2.22 1.23 -11.68
C ILE A 5 2.82 0.54 -10.47
N ASP A 6 3.67 1.28 -9.74
CA ASP A 6 4.01 0.94 -8.37
C ASP A 6 2.92 1.47 -7.43
N SER A 7 2.07 0.59 -6.92
CA SER A 7 0.90 0.96 -6.12
C SER A 7 1.21 1.36 -4.67
N HIS A 8 2.49 1.34 -4.26
CA HIS A 8 2.86 1.65 -2.89
C HIS A 8 4.33 2.05 -2.75
N GLN A 9 4.60 3.35 -2.60
CA GLN A 9 5.92 3.88 -2.27
C GLN A 9 5.80 5.11 -1.35
N HIS A 10 6.91 5.54 -0.76
CA HIS A 10 6.97 6.64 0.19
C HIS A 10 8.08 7.63 -0.13
N TYR A 11 7.83 8.91 0.17
CA TYR A 11 8.85 9.95 0.26
C TYR A 11 8.78 10.62 1.63
N TRP A 12 9.92 11.06 2.16
CA TRP A 12 9.96 11.81 3.39
C TRP A 12 11.24 12.65 3.54
N ARG A 13 11.18 13.60 4.47
CA ARG A 13 12.32 14.37 4.95
C ARG A 13 12.48 14.16 6.44
N ILE A 14 13.63 13.63 6.86
CA ILE A 14 13.90 13.30 8.28
C ILE A 14 13.83 14.54 9.18
N GLY A 15 14.38 15.69 8.73
CA GLY A 15 14.35 16.92 9.50
C GLY A 15 12.95 17.43 9.84
N ALA A 16 11.94 17.10 9.02
CA ALA A 16 10.54 17.42 9.27
C ALA A 16 9.83 16.42 10.19
N ARG A 17 10.50 15.33 10.60
CA ARG A 17 9.94 14.19 11.34
C ARG A 17 10.67 13.93 12.66
N ALA A 18 11.24 14.96 13.29
CA ALA A 18 12.05 14.81 14.50
C ALA A 18 11.33 13.95 15.57
N GLY A 19 11.96 12.84 15.98
CA GLY A 19 11.40 11.90 16.94
C GLY A 19 10.30 10.96 16.44
N CYS A 20 10.00 11.00 15.13
CA CYS A 20 9.02 10.13 14.49
C CYS A 20 9.70 9.03 13.65
N TRP A 21 8.88 8.16 13.08
CA TRP A 21 9.34 7.11 12.17
C TRP A 21 9.90 7.69 10.84
N PRO A 22 10.99 7.15 10.28
CA PRO A 22 11.80 6.03 10.78
C PRO A 22 12.76 6.47 11.89
N PRO A 23 12.95 5.63 12.93
CA PRO A 23 13.93 5.91 14.00
C PRO A 23 15.37 5.71 13.50
N ALA A 24 16.35 6.27 14.23
CA ALA A 24 17.75 6.29 13.82
C ALA A 24 18.38 4.90 13.69
N GLU A 25 17.86 3.91 14.42
CA GLU A 25 18.32 2.51 14.39
C GLU A 25 18.04 1.82 13.05
N LEU A 26 17.15 2.38 12.24
CA LEU A 26 16.86 1.91 10.89
C LEU A 26 17.73 2.62 9.85
N ASP A 27 19.04 2.52 9.97
CA ASP A 27 20.06 3.24 9.20
C ASP A 27 19.80 3.23 7.69
N ALA A 28 19.33 2.09 7.14
CA ALA A 28 19.07 1.93 5.72
C ALA A 28 17.99 2.89 5.17
N ILE A 29 17.13 3.39 6.05
CA ILE A 29 16.01 4.28 5.70
C ILE A 29 15.97 5.58 6.51
N HIS A 30 16.87 5.79 7.47
CA HIS A 30 16.94 7.01 8.27
C HIS A 30 17.70 8.13 7.56
N ARG A 31 17.18 8.57 6.42
CA ARG A 31 17.62 9.73 5.64
C ARG A 31 16.46 10.29 4.81
N ASP A 32 16.70 11.40 4.15
CA ASP A 32 15.74 11.93 3.17
C ASP A 32 15.62 10.99 1.98
N PHE A 33 14.38 10.78 1.53
CA PHE A 33 14.04 10.07 0.31
C PHE A 33 13.05 10.88 -0.51
N GLY A 34 13.37 11.10 -1.77
CA GLY A 34 12.56 11.91 -2.68
C GLY A 34 12.51 11.35 -4.10
N PRO A 35 11.84 12.06 -5.02
CA PRO A 35 11.68 11.62 -6.41
C PRO A 35 13.00 11.31 -7.13
N ALA A 36 14.05 12.08 -6.87
CA ALA A 36 15.36 11.85 -7.48
C ALA A 36 16.03 10.54 -7.07
N ASP A 37 15.72 10.03 -5.87
CA ASP A 37 16.25 8.74 -5.40
C ASP A 37 15.52 7.56 -6.06
N LEU A 38 14.21 7.70 -6.33
CA LEU A 38 13.38 6.64 -6.90
C LEU A 38 13.42 6.61 -8.44
N ALA A 39 13.55 7.76 -9.11
CA ALA A 39 13.47 7.86 -10.56
C ALA A 39 14.35 6.85 -11.32
N PRO A 40 15.65 6.63 -10.97
CA PRO A 40 16.48 5.64 -11.67
C PRO A 40 15.96 4.21 -11.52
N LEU A 41 15.26 3.90 -10.40
CA LEU A 41 14.68 2.57 -10.16
C LEU A 41 13.41 2.38 -10.98
N LEU A 42 12.59 3.43 -11.12
CA LEU A 42 11.40 3.41 -11.97
C LEU A 42 11.79 3.20 -13.44
N ASP A 43 12.78 3.96 -13.91
CA ASP A 43 13.28 3.85 -15.29
C ASP A 43 13.80 2.44 -15.60
N ALA A 44 14.65 1.89 -14.72
CA ALA A 44 15.20 0.55 -14.87
C ALA A 44 14.10 -0.54 -14.84
N ALA A 45 13.05 -0.35 -14.04
CA ALA A 45 11.92 -1.27 -13.88
C ALA A 45 10.79 -1.02 -14.90
N ARG A 46 10.89 0.04 -15.72
CA ARG A 46 9.85 0.49 -16.66
C ARG A 46 8.50 0.72 -15.94
N ILE A 47 8.54 1.40 -14.80
CA ILE A 47 7.36 1.84 -14.07
C ILE A 47 7.02 3.26 -14.51
N ASP A 48 5.83 3.47 -15.01
CA ASP A 48 5.39 4.73 -15.60
C ASP A 48 4.91 5.72 -14.52
N THR A 49 4.27 5.20 -13.46
CA THR A 49 3.71 6.04 -12.40
C THR A 49 3.64 5.31 -11.07
N THR A 50 3.45 6.07 -9.98
CA THR A 50 3.44 5.52 -8.62
C THR A 50 2.27 6.04 -7.81
N VAL A 51 1.90 5.30 -6.76
CA VAL A 51 1.03 5.77 -5.67
C VAL A 51 1.91 6.14 -4.49
N LEU A 52 1.94 7.43 -4.18
CA LEU A 52 2.68 7.98 -3.03
C LEU A 52 1.82 7.86 -1.77
N VAL A 53 2.28 7.06 -0.82
CA VAL A 53 1.55 6.76 0.41
C VAL A 53 2.20 7.45 1.60
N GLN A 54 1.40 8.07 2.46
CA GLN A 54 1.88 8.64 3.71
C GLN A 54 2.47 7.56 4.64
N SER A 55 3.41 7.93 5.47
CA SER A 55 4.03 7.04 6.46
C SER A 55 4.09 7.64 7.86
N LEU A 56 3.35 8.73 8.08
CA LEU A 56 3.24 9.40 9.36
C LEU A 56 1.78 9.87 9.57
N PRO A 57 1.14 9.66 10.75
CA PRO A 57 -0.21 10.12 11.04
C PRO A 57 -0.23 11.65 11.26
N SER A 58 -0.04 12.42 10.18
CA SER A 58 0.11 13.86 10.21
C SER A 58 -0.46 14.53 8.97
N GLU A 59 -1.34 15.51 9.16
CA GLU A 59 -1.83 16.35 8.07
C GLU A 59 -0.74 17.25 7.48
N ALA A 60 0.26 17.63 8.28
CA ALA A 60 1.41 18.36 7.77
C ALA A 60 2.26 17.51 6.82
N ASP A 61 2.48 16.24 7.16
CA ASP A 61 3.14 15.28 6.27
C ASP A 61 2.29 15.04 5.01
N THR A 62 0.98 14.89 5.15
CA THR A 62 0.06 14.76 4.02
C THR A 62 0.13 15.95 3.06
N ARG A 63 0.16 17.19 3.57
CA ARG A 63 0.33 18.40 2.73
C ARG A 63 1.67 18.39 2.00
N PHE A 64 2.76 18.07 2.71
CA PHE A 64 4.08 17.92 2.08
C PHE A 64 4.06 16.93 0.92
N LEU A 65 3.39 15.77 1.07
CA LEU A 65 3.27 14.78 0.01
C LEU A 65 2.43 15.25 -1.18
N LEU A 66 1.35 15.99 -0.92
CA LEU A 66 0.52 16.59 -1.98
C LEU A 66 1.29 17.64 -2.78
N ASP A 67 2.03 18.52 -2.10
CA ASP A 67 2.87 19.54 -2.72
C ASP A 67 3.98 18.87 -3.58
N LEU A 68 4.66 17.87 -3.03
CA LEU A 68 5.68 17.12 -3.75
C LEU A 68 5.10 16.40 -4.98
N ALA A 69 3.93 15.81 -4.84
CA ALA A 69 3.25 15.12 -5.93
C ALA A 69 2.82 16.07 -7.05
N ALA A 70 2.46 17.33 -6.74
CA ALA A 70 2.11 18.32 -7.76
C ALA A 70 3.25 18.56 -8.75
N ASP A 71 4.48 18.58 -8.24
CA ASP A 71 5.70 18.84 -9.02
C ASP A 71 6.37 17.54 -9.54
N THR A 72 5.80 16.37 -9.24
CA THR A 72 6.38 15.07 -9.62
C THR A 72 5.45 14.34 -10.60
N PRO A 73 5.75 14.36 -11.92
CA PRO A 73 4.90 13.72 -12.94
C PRO A 73 4.70 12.22 -12.72
N THR A 74 5.72 11.52 -12.22
CA THR A 74 5.65 10.08 -11.95
C THR A 74 4.77 9.69 -10.76
N VAL A 75 4.26 10.65 -9.98
CA VAL A 75 3.25 10.39 -8.95
C VAL A 75 1.86 10.59 -9.54
N GLY A 76 1.10 9.51 -9.69
CA GLY A 76 -0.29 9.52 -10.21
C GLY A 76 -1.36 9.65 -9.14
N ALA A 77 -1.06 9.23 -7.91
CA ALA A 77 -2.00 9.27 -6.79
C ALA A 77 -1.28 9.52 -5.46
N VAL A 78 -1.98 10.15 -4.52
CA VAL A 78 -1.53 10.32 -3.13
C VAL A 78 -2.55 9.68 -2.19
N VAL A 79 -2.05 8.87 -1.28
CA VAL A 79 -2.79 8.35 -0.12
C VAL A 79 -2.28 9.09 1.11
N GLY A 80 -3.13 9.95 1.65
CA GLY A 80 -2.81 10.82 2.79
C GLY A 80 -3.29 10.28 4.12
N TRP A 81 -3.20 11.12 5.13
CA TRP A 81 -3.75 10.90 6.47
C TRP A 81 -4.62 12.09 6.90
N VAL A 82 -5.75 11.77 7.50
CA VAL A 82 -6.66 12.68 8.17
C VAL A 82 -7.10 11.99 9.46
N ASP A 83 -7.32 12.75 10.55
CA ASP A 83 -7.95 12.17 11.73
C ASP A 83 -9.42 11.85 11.42
N LEU A 84 -9.69 10.58 11.10
CA LEU A 84 -11.01 10.09 10.70
C LEU A 84 -12.03 10.07 11.85
N LYS A 85 -11.58 10.25 13.12
CA LYS A 85 -12.45 10.31 14.30
C LYS A 85 -12.61 11.74 14.86
N ALA A 86 -12.03 12.74 14.21
CA ALA A 86 -12.24 14.12 14.57
C ALA A 86 -13.70 14.55 14.30
N ASP A 87 -14.24 15.45 15.11
CA ASP A 87 -15.60 15.97 14.93
C ASP A 87 -15.78 16.65 13.56
N ASP A 88 -14.71 17.24 13.01
CA ASP A 88 -14.65 17.91 11.71
C ASP A 88 -14.03 17.02 10.59
N ALA A 89 -13.98 15.70 10.78
CA ALA A 89 -13.36 14.77 9.82
C ALA A 89 -13.89 14.96 8.39
N ALA A 90 -15.18 15.16 8.20
CA ALA A 90 -15.76 15.36 6.87
C ALA A 90 -15.18 16.60 6.17
N ALA A 91 -15.03 17.72 6.88
CA ALA A 91 -14.44 18.95 6.32
C ALA A 91 -12.95 18.76 5.97
N ARG A 92 -12.20 18.06 6.81
CA ARG A 92 -10.77 17.72 6.56
C ARG A 92 -10.63 16.80 5.35
N ILE A 93 -11.51 15.81 5.20
CA ILE A 93 -11.56 14.91 4.05
C ILE A 93 -11.86 15.68 2.77
N ALA A 94 -12.84 16.59 2.80
CA ALA A 94 -13.15 17.47 1.66
C ALA A 94 -11.95 18.34 1.27
N ALA A 95 -11.27 18.93 2.25
CA ALA A 95 -10.06 19.73 2.02
C ALA A 95 -8.92 18.91 1.39
N PHE A 96 -8.68 17.67 1.86
CA PHE A 96 -7.74 16.76 1.26
C PHE A 96 -8.12 16.40 -0.18
N ALA A 97 -9.38 16.06 -0.41
CA ALA A 97 -9.89 15.61 -1.70
C ALA A 97 -9.85 16.72 -2.79
N ALA A 98 -9.75 17.99 -2.40
CA ALA A 98 -9.61 19.11 -3.33
C ALA A 98 -8.28 19.09 -4.10
N ALA A 99 -7.25 18.37 -3.63
CA ALA A 99 -5.98 18.27 -4.32
C ALA A 99 -6.10 17.28 -5.52
N PRO A 100 -5.57 17.63 -6.70
CA PRO A 100 -5.80 16.87 -7.95
C PRO A 100 -5.38 15.39 -7.90
N LYS A 101 -4.35 15.05 -7.12
CA LYS A 101 -3.82 13.69 -7.00
C LYS A 101 -4.25 12.98 -5.70
N ALA A 102 -5.08 13.60 -4.85
CA ALA A 102 -5.64 12.96 -3.67
C ALA A 102 -6.57 11.80 -4.07
N ARG A 103 -6.28 10.57 -3.63
CA ARG A 103 -7.05 9.38 -4.04
C ARG A 103 -7.45 8.48 -2.90
N GLY A 104 -6.78 8.55 -1.75
CA GLY A 104 -7.08 7.65 -0.64
C GLY A 104 -6.61 8.19 0.70
N LEU A 105 -7.09 7.56 1.75
CA LEU A 105 -6.69 7.85 3.14
C LEU A 105 -6.27 6.55 3.83
N ARG A 106 -5.21 6.64 4.64
CA ARG A 106 -4.63 5.52 5.36
C ARG A 106 -4.46 5.84 6.85
N PRO A 107 -5.35 5.38 7.73
CA PRO A 107 -5.06 5.40 9.16
C PRO A 107 -3.93 4.43 9.51
N MET A 108 -3.08 4.79 10.47
CA MET A 108 -1.92 4.00 10.91
C MET A 108 -2.35 2.93 11.92
N LEU A 109 -3.25 2.00 11.50
CA LEU A 109 -3.89 1.00 12.38
C LEU A 109 -2.88 0.11 13.10
N GLN A 110 -1.78 -0.25 12.43
CA GLN A 110 -0.73 -1.09 13.01
C GLN A 110 -0.12 -0.53 14.28
N ASP A 111 -0.13 0.81 14.46
CA ASP A 111 0.52 1.52 15.54
C ASP A 111 -0.47 1.92 16.65
N LEU A 112 -1.77 1.64 16.45
CA LEU A 112 -2.81 1.94 17.43
C LEU A 112 -2.91 0.80 18.45
N PRO A 113 -3.14 1.14 19.74
CA PRO A 113 -3.26 0.14 20.80
C PRO A 113 -4.60 -0.62 20.78
N ASP A 114 -5.61 -0.07 20.12
CA ASP A 114 -6.95 -0.67 20.03
C ASP A 114 -7.08 -1.43 18.70
N ASP A 115 -7.07 -2.74 18.76
CA ASP A 115 -7.20 -3.61 17.59
C ASP A 115 -8.58 -3.50 16.90
N ALA A 116 -9.60 -3.02 17.64
CA ALA A 116 -10.95 -2.80 17.13
C ALA A 116 -11.19 -1.36 16.65
N TRP A 117 -10.18 -0.49 16.65
CA TRP A 117 -10.29 0.92 16.29
C TRP A 117 -11.06 1.15 14.98
N ILE A 118 -10.85 0.29 13.98
CA ILE A 118 -11.47 0.39 12.65
C ILE A 118 -12.97 0.04 12.68
N ASP A 119 -13.44 -0.73 13.65
CA ASP A 119 -14.86 -1.14 13.76
C ASP A 119 -15.73 -0.15 14.54
N ASP A 120 -15.19 0.99 14.94
CA ASP A 120 -15.89 2.06 15.65
C ASP A 120 -16.87 2.78 14.71
N SER A 121 -18.14 2.89 15.12
CA SER A 121 -19.19 3.59 14.35
C SER A 121 -18.94 5.10 14.17
N ARG A 122 -18.07 5.71 14.98
CA ARG A 122 -17.64 7.11 14.76
C ARG A 122 -16.97 7.34 13.40
N LEU A 123 -16.48 6.27 12.76
CA LEU A 123 -15.92 6.34 11.40
C LEU A 123 -17.00 6.49 10.31
N ASP A 124 -18.28 6.25 10.60
CA ASP A 124 -19.33 6.21 9.59
C ASP A 124 -19.49 7.57 8.87
N CYS A 125 -19.34 8.71 9.58
CA CYS A 125 -19.35 10.04 8.98
C CYS A 125 -18.13 10.27 8.07
N ALA A 126 -16.95 9.85 8.50
CA ALA A 126 -15.73 9.94 7.69
C ALA A 126 -15.83 9.07 6.43
N VAL A 127 -16.37 7.84 6.55
CA VAL A 127 -16.61 6.96 5.41
C VAL A 127 -17.61 7.57 4.41
N ALA A 128 -18.69 8.19 4.91
CA ALA A 128 -19.64 8.88 4.04
C ALA A 128 -18.97 10.01 3.24
N ALA A 129 -18.13 10.82 3.89
CA ALA A 129 -17.35 11.87 3.21
C ALA A 129 -16.33 11.29 2.22
N MET A 130 -15.67 10.17 2.55
CA MET A 130 -14.76 9.49 1.61
C MET A 130 -15.51 9.01 0.36
N LEU A 131 -16.71 8.47 0.50
CA LEU A 131 -17.54 8.03 -0.61
C LEU A 131 -18.00 9.22 -1.48
N GLU A 132 -18.43 10.31 -0.86
CA GLU A 132 -18.82 11.54 -1.55
C GLU A 132 -17.69 12.07 -2.44
N HIS A 133 -16.46 12.04 -1.93
CA HIS A 133 -15.28 12.50 -2.65
C HIS A 133 -14.57 11.38 -3.45
N ALA A 134 -15.19 10.21 -3.56
CA ALA A 134 -14.66 9.07 -4.30
C ALA A 134 -13.24 8.65 -3.88
N LEU A 135 -12.90 8.80 -2.60
CA LEU A 135 -11.63 8.37 -2.01
C LEU A 135 -11.61 6.86 -1.71
N ARG A 136 -10.42 6.32 -1.58
CA ARG A 136 -10.13 4.92 -1.24
C ARG A 136 -9.66 4.82 0.21
N PHE A 137 -9.89 3.67 0.81
CA PHE A 137 -9.38 3.35 2.14
C PHE A 137 -8.23 2.36 2.04
N ASP A 138 -7.01 2.79 2.42
CA ASP A 138 -5.85 1.92 2.51
C ASP A 138 -5.76 1.36 3.94
N ALA A 139 -5.91 0.05 4.09
CA ALA A 139 -5.94 -0.63 5.38
C ALA A 139 -4.54 -1.14 5.74
N LEU A 140 -3.78 -0.34 6.49
CA LEU A 140 -2.51 -0.76 7.07
C LEU A 140 -2.76 -1.59 8.33
N VAL A 141 -3.02 -2.87 8.14
CA VAL A 141 -3.43 -3.81 9.19
C VAL A 141 -2.41 -4.93 9.40
N MET A 142 -2.47 -5.54 10.57
CA MET A 142 -1.75 -6.76 10.96
C MET A 142 -2.76 -7.89 11.17
N PRO A 143 -2.31 -9.15 11.29
CA PRO A 143 -3.21 -10.29 11.49
C PRO A 143 -4.24 -10.13 12.62
N ARG A 144 -3.88 -9.43 13.71
CA ARG A 144 -4.77 -9.15 14.84
C ARG A 144 -5.97 -8.26 14.50
N HIS A 145 -5.91 -7.48 13.42
CA HIS A 145 -6.98 -6.55 13.01
C HIS A 145 -7.99 -7.14 12.01
N LEU A 146 -7.74 -8.36 11.48
CA LEU A 146 -8.48 -8.87 10.31
C LEU A 146 -9.96 -9.12 10.58
N ASP A 147 -10.33 -9.46 11.82
CA ASP A 147 -11.74 -9.63 12.20
C ASP A 147 -12.46 -8.27 12.25
N ALA A 148 -11.84 -7.24 12.82
CA ALA A 148 -12.36 -5.88 12.84
C ALA A 148 -12.46 -5.28 11.41
N LEU A 149 -11.45 -5.49 10.58
CA LEU A 149 -11.48 -5.09 9.17
C LEU A 149 -12.62 -5.78 8.40
N HIS A 150 -12.87 -7.07 8.68
CA HIS A 150 -13.98 -7.80 8.06
C HIS A 150 -15.34 -7.21 8.45
N ALA A 151 -15.56 -6.87 9.73
CA ALA A 151 -16.77 -6.22 10.20
C ALA A 151 -16.96 -4.84 9.55
N PHE A 152 -15.91 -4.03 9.52
CA PHE A 152 -15.87 -2.71 8.87
C PHE A 152 -16.22 -2.80 7.38
N ALA A 153 -15.54 -3.66 6.62
CA ALA A 153 -15.77 -3.81 5.18
C ALA A 153 -17.18 -4.32 4.85
N ARG A 154 -17.77 -5.13 5.69
CA ARG A 154 -19.16 -5.58 5.56
C ARG A 154 -20.17 -4.46 5.84
N ARG A 155 -19.87 -3.56 6.78
CA ARG A 155 -20.70 -2.40 7.11
C ARG A 155 -20.64 -1.36 5.97
N HIS A 156 -19.47 -1.17 5.36
CA HIS A 156 -19.22 -0.17 4.35
C HIS A 156 -18.96 -0.79 2.95
N ARG A 157 -19.95 -1.49 2.40
CA ARG A 157 -19.81 -2.30 1.16
C ARG A 157 -19.48 -1.48 -0.09
N ASP A 158 -19.84 -0.20 -0.09
CA ASP A 158 -19.60 0.71 -1.21
C ASP A 158 -18.21 1.37 -1.14
N LEU A 159 -17.53 1.32 0.02
CA LEU A 159 -16.19 1.85 0.17
C LEU A 159 -15.17 0.90 -0.45
N PRO A 160 -14.41 1.32 -1.47
CA PRO A 160 -13.30 0.52 -1.98
C PRO A 160 -12.15 0.54 -0.97
N ILE A 161 -11.75 -0.65 -0.52
CA ILE A 161 -10.71 -0.85 0.49
C ILE A 161 -9.58 -1.67 -0.13
N VAL A 162 -8.33 -1.29 0.13
CA VAL A 162 -7.16 -2.11 -0.20
C VAL A 162 -6.38 -2.45 1.06
N ILE A 163 -6.05 -3.72 1.22
CA ILE A 163 -5.22 -4.22 2.32
C ILE A 163 -3.76 -4.02 1.95
N ASP A 164 -3.03 -3.23 2.72
CA ASP A 164 -1.59 -3.03 2.53
C ASP A 164 -0.80 -4.28 2.95
N HIS A 165 0.25 -4.61 2.18
CA HIS A 165 1.29 -5.61 2.50
C HIS A 165 0.72 -7.00 2.84
N GLY A 166 -0.40 -7.40 2.21
CA GLY A 166 -1.06 -8.66 2.52
C GLY A 166 -1.45 -8.81 3.99
N ALA A 167 -1.66 -7.69 4.71
CA ALA A 167 -1.90 -7.65 6.15
C ALA A 167 -0.71 -8.15 7.01
N LYS A 168 0.52 -8.01 6.51
CA LYS A 168 1.78 -8.30 7.24
C LYS A 168 1.77 -9.66 7.95
N PRO A 169 1.67 -10.77 7.20
CA PRO A 169 1.70 -12.11 7.78
C PRO A 169 3.04 -12.40 8.46
N PHE A 170 3.04 -13.27 9.47
CA PHE A 170 4.26 -13.65 10.20
C PHE A 170 5.16 -14.61 9.38
N ILE A 171 5.71 -14.10 8.26
CA ILE A 171 6.50 -14.89 7.29
C ILE A 171 7.76 -15.48 7.92
N GLU A 172 8.46 -14.70 8.75
CA GLU A 172 9.66 -15.19 9.45
C GLU A 172 9.40 -16.46 10.26
N ARG A 173 8.20 -16.58 10.84
CA ARG A 173 7.78 -17.74 11.63
C ARG A 173 7.23 -18.90 10.78
N GLY A 174 6.98 -18.67 9.49
CA GLY A 174 6.33 -19.63 8.61
C GLY A 174 4.85 -19.90 8.96
N GLU A 175 4.21 -18.99 9.69
CA GLU A 175 2.84 -19.13 10.19
C GLU A 175 1.82 -18.73 9.13
N LEU A 176 1.42 -19.68 8.30
CA LEU A 176 0.40 -19.43 7.28
C LEU A 176 -1.02 -19.33 7.88
N GLN A 177 -1.30 -20.06 8.97
CA GLN A 177 -2.55 -19.98 9.71
C GLN A 177 -2.34 -19.27 11.07
N PRO A 178 -3.32 -18.50 11.58
CA PRO A 178 -4.69 -18.31 11.08
C PRO A 178 -4.87 -17.23 9.97
N TRP A 179 -3.79 -16.53 9.59
CA TRP A 179 -3.82 -15.45 8.60
C TRP A 179 -4.56 -15.84 7.31
N LEU A 180 -4.24 -16.99 6.70
CA LEU A 180 -4.86 -17.46 5.45
C LEU A 180 -6.39 -17.59 5.57
N SER A 181 -6.87 -18.13 6.67
CA SER A 181 -8.31 -18.30 6.92
C SER A 181 -9.02 -16.94 7.04
N ALA A 182 -8.41 -15.98 7.73
CA ALA A 182 -8.94 -14.64 7.86
C ALA A 182 -8.93 -13.88 6.51
N MET A 183 -7.83 -13.95 5.75
CA MET A 183 -7.72 -13.35 4.42
C MET A 183 -8.74 -13.94 3.43
N ARG A 184 -9.06 -15.24 3.53
CA ARG A 184 -10.11 -15.86 2.71
C ARG A 184 -11.49 -15.26 2.98
N ARG A 185 -11.83 -14.98 4.25
CA ARG A 185 -13.09 -14.30 4.59
C ARG A 185 -13.12 -12.88 4.01
N LEU A 186 -12.02 -12.15 4.12
CA LEU A 186 -11.90 -10.79 3.56
C LEU A 186 -12.00 -10.81 2.03
N ALA A 187 -11.30 -11.70 1.36
CA ALA A 187 -11.31 -11.81 -0.10
C ALA A 187 -12.69 -12.18 -0.69
N SER A 188 -13.61 -12.73 0.13
CA SER A 188 -14.99 -12.96 -0.29
C SER A 188 -15.81 -11.68 -0.45
N LEU A 189 -15.34 -10.55 0.08
CA LEU A 189 -15.99 -9.25 -0.04
C LEU A 189 -15.52 -8.54 -1.31
N PRO A 190 -16.44 -8.11 -2.20
CA PRO A 190 -16.08 -7.56 -3.51
C PRO A 190 -15.41 -6.19 -3.45
N ASN A 191 -15.63 -5.42 -2.38
CA ASN A 191 -15.02 -4.12 -2.15
C ASN A 191 -13.59 -4.18 -1.60
N LEU A 192 -13.06 -5.39 -1.33
CA LEU A 192 -11.69 -5.59 -0.85
C LEU A 192 -10.73 -5.96 -1.96
N HIS A 193 -9.62 -5.22 -2.00
CA HIS A 193 -8.44 -5.42 -2.81
C HIS A 193 -7.24 -5.69 -1.90
N CYS A 194 -6.10 -6.08 -2.48
CA CYS A 194 -4.88 -6.30 -1.70
C CYS A 194 -3.65 -5.81 -2.46
N LYS A 195 -2.67 -5.27 -1.74
CA LYS A 195 -1.34 -4.96 -2.27
C LYS A 195 -0.38 -6.11 -2.03
N LEU A 196 0.24 -6.55 -3.10
CA LEU A 196 1.40 -7.43 -3.10
C LEU A 196 2.64 -6.56 -2.91
N SER A 197 2.93 -6.21 -1.67
CA SER A 197 4.01 -5.32 -1.24
C SER A 197 4.48 -5.68 0.17
N GLY A 198 5.65 -5.21 0.61
CA GLY A 198 6.12 -5.31 1.99
C GLY A 198 6.36 -6.73 2.53
N LEU A 199 6.27 -7.79 1.73
CA LEU A 199 6.41 -9.16 2.22
C LEU A 199 7.85 -9.54 2.56
N TRP A 200 8.82 -8.94 1.87
CA TRP A 200 10.23 -9.24 2.15
C TRP A 200 10.69 -8.71 3.50
N THR A 201 10.15 -7.59 3.96
CA THR A 201 10.43 -7.04 5.29
C THR A 201 9.88 -7.92 6.42
N GLU A 202 8.84 -8.71 6.15
CA GLU A 202 8.23 -9.66 7.10
C GLU A 202 8.95 -11.03 7.13
N ALA A 203 9.91 -11.27 6.21
CA ALA A 203 10.60 -12.57 6.11
C ALA A 203 11.78 -12.74 7.08
N GLY A 204 12.11 -11.69 7.83
CA GLY A 204 13.19 -11.68 8.83
C GLY A 204 14.49 -11.06 8.31
N PRO A 205 15.23 -10.32 9.16
CA PRO A 205 16.37 -9.47 8.77
C PRO A 205 17.61 -10.25 8.32
N SER A 206 17.74 -11.50 8.69
CA SER A 206 18.96 -12.31 8.47
C SER A 206 18.82 -13.31 7.32
N ALA A 207 17.71 -13.29 6.56
CA ALA A 207 17.48 -14.24 5.50
C ALA A 207 18.14 -13.73 4.20
N GLY A 208 18.98 -14.56 3.58
CA GLY A 208 19.52 -14.28 2.23
C GLY A 208 18.43 -14.39 1.15
N PRO A 209 18.73 -13.98 -0.11
CA PRO A 209 17.74 -13.85 -1.19
C PRO A 209 16.91 -15.12 -1.43
N ASP A 210 17.57 -16.27 -1.54
CA ASP A 210 16.88 -17.55 -1.83
C ASP A 210 15.92 -17.96 -0.70
N LEU A 211 16.33 -17.74 0.57
CA LEU A 211 15.52 -18.10 1.72
C LEU A 211 14.31 -17.15 1.85
N VAL A 212 14.50 -15.84 1.64
CA VAL A 212 13.39 -14.88 1.64
C VAL A 212 12.39 -15.22 0.55
N ARG A 213 12.86 -15.48 -0.67
CA ARG A 213 12.00 -15.88 -1.78
C ARG A 213 11.24 -17.19 -1.47
N ALA A 214 11.91 -18.18 -0.89
CA ALA A 214 11.27 -19.43 -0.50
C ALA A 214 10.21 -19.23 0.60
N ARG A 215 10.50 -18.36 1.60
CA ARG A 215 9.57 -18.05 2.69
C ARG A 215 8.35 -17.25 2.22
N THR A 216 8.53 -16.28 1.32
CA THR A 216 7.46 -15.38 0.87
C THR A 216 6.54 -16.02 -0.17
N ARG A 217 7.05 -16.96 -1.00
CA ARG A 217 6.30 -17.58 -2.10
C ARG A 217 4.93 -18.17 -1.69
N PRO A 218 4.78 -18.91 -0.58
CA PRO A 218 3.47 -19.44 -0.16
C PRO A 218 2.43 -18.33 0.08
N TYR A 219 2.86 -17.16 0.57
CA TYR A 219 1.99 -16.00 0.81
C TYR A 219 1.65 -15.28 -0.49
N VAL A 220 2.61 -15.14 -1.41
CA VAL A 220 2.37 -14.60 -2.76
C VAL A 220 1.30 -15.44 -3.48
N HIS A 221 1.44 -16.76 -3.47
CA HIS A 221 0.47 -17.66 -4.09
C HIS A 221 -0.90 -17.57 -3.41
N ALA A 222 -0.94 -17.53 -2.07
CA ALA A 222 -2.18 -17.39 -1.34
C ALA A 222 -2.91 -16.07 -1.69
N LEU A 223 -2.19 -14.95 -1.77
CA LEU A 223 -2.77 -13.66 -2.18
C LEU A 223 -3.27 -13.70 -3.62
N ALA A 224 -2.50 -14.32 -4.53
CA ALA A 224 -2.89 -14.48 -5.93
C ALA A 224 -4.17 -15.32 -6.08
N ASP A 225 -4.29 -16.44 -5.34
CA ASP A 225 -5.50 -17.25 -5.31
C ASP A 225 -6.72 -16.51 -4.76
N LEU A 226 -6.52 -15.77 -3.66
CA LEU A 226 -7.62 -15.15 -2.94
C LEU A 226 -8.18 -13.91 -3.64
N PHE A 227 -7.32 -13.05 -4.17
CA PHE A 227 -7.73 -11.79 -4.80
C PHE A 227 -7.78 -11.88 -6.32
N GLY A 228 -7.13 -12.87 -6.90
CA GLY A 228 -7.13 -13.12 -8.33
C GLY A 228 -6.51 -11.98 -9.16
N PRO A 229 -6.66 -12.05 -10.50
CA PRO A 229 -5.97 -11.13 -11.43
C PRO A 229 -6.53 -9.70 -11.43
N THR A 230 -7.67 -9.44 -10.79
CA THR A 230 -8.37 -8.15 -10.87
C THR A 230 -8.37 -7.33 -9.59
N ARG A 231 -8.04 -7.93 -8.43
CA ARG A 231 -8.09 -7.27 -7.12
C ARG A 231 -6.76 -7.30 -6.36
N LEU A 232 -5.71 -7.83 -6.97
CA LEU A 232 -4.34 -7.79 -6.45
C LEU A 232 -3.55 -6.74 -7.22
N MET A 233 -2.74 -5.91 -6.55
CA MET A 233 -1.89 -4.91 -7.17
C MET A 233 -0.50 -4.92 -6.55
N TRP A 234 0.53 -4.88 -7.40
CA TRP A 234 1.92 -4.86 -6.96
C TRP A 234 2.33 -3.48 -6.43
N GLY A 235 3.17 -3.46 -5.40
CA GLY A 235 3.83 -2.26 -4.88
C GLY A 235 5.22 -2.59 -4.35
N SER A 236 6.13 -1.63 -4.44
CA SER A 236 7.51 -1.80 -3.99
C SER A 236 7.68 -1.71 -2.49
N ASP A 237 6.88 -0.89 -1.83
CA ASP A 237 7.10 -0.42 -0.46
C ASP A 237 8.45 0.30 -0.30
N TRP A 238 8.94 0.92 -1.38
CA TRP A 238 10.18 1.71 -1.34
C TRP A 238 9.97 3.02 -0.54
N PRO A 239 10.90 3.45 0.28
CA PRO A 239 12.22 2.90 0.56
C PRO A 239 12.24 1.88 1.71
N VAL A 240 11.09 1.52 2.31
CA VAL A 240 10.99 0.55 3.42
C VAL A 240 11.56 -0.81 3.00
N LEU A 241 11.39 -1.20 1.75
CA LEU A 241 11.99 -2.40 1.16
C LEU A 241 13.52 -2.50 1.42
N ARG A 242 14.22 -1.37 1.59
CA ARG A 242 15.66 -1.35 1.90
C ARG A 242 16.02 -2.02 3.23
N LEU A 243 15.06 -2.17 4.14
CA LEU A 243 15.25 -2.95 5.38
C LEU A 243 15.46 -4.44 5.09
N ALA A 244 15.04 -4.90 3.91
CA ALA A 244 15.28 -6.24 3.40
C ALA A 244 16.42 -6.28 2.37
N SER A 245 17.37 -5.34 2.39
CA SER A 245 18.41 -5.17 1.37
C SER A 245 19.33 -6.40 1.19
N ALA A 246 19.46 -7.23 2.20
CA ALA A 246 20.15 -8.53 2.09
C ALA A 246 19.47 -9.50 1.11
N CYS A 247 18.21 -9.23 0.74
CA CYS A 247 17.38 -10.05 -0.16
C CYS A 247 17.41 -9.56 -1.61
N GLY A 248 17.90 -8.34 -1.85
CA GLY A 248 17.85 -7.65 -3.12
C GLY A 248 17.22 -6.26 -3.01
N GLY A 249 17.08 -5.61 -4.16
CA GLY A 249 16.52 -4.26 -4.27
C GLY A 249 15.14 -4.23 -4.93
N TYR A 250 14.77 -3.04 -5.39
CA TYR A 250 13.51 -2.75 -6.08
C TYR A 250 13.25 -3.69 -7.27
N GLY A 251 14.22 -3.82 -8.17
CA GLY A 251 14.10 -4.66 -9.37
C GLY A 251 14.03 -6.15 -9.03
N ASP A 252 14.72 -6.60 -7.97
CA ASP A 252 14.71 -8.01 -7.56
C ASP A 252 13.33 -8.41 -6.99
N TRP A 253 12.72 -7.52 -6.18
CA TRP A 253 11.36 -7.73 -5.69
C TRP A 253 10.34 -7.78 -6.84
N LEU A 254 10.44 -6.84 -7.78
CA LEU A 254 9.58 -6.82 -8.96
C LEU A 254 9.71 -8.11 -9.76
N ALA A 255 10.94 -8.52 -10.12
CA ALA A 255 11.20 -9.72 -10.89
C ALA A 255 10.72 -11.00 -10.18
N ALA A 256 10.90 -11.07 -8.85
CA ALA A 256 10.40 -12.19 -8.06
C ALA A 256 8.86 -12.29 -8.13
N CYS A 257 8.15 -11.16 -8.02
CA CYS A 257 6.69 -11.13 -8.13
C CYS A 257 6.21 -11.46 -9.55
N GLU A 258 6.87 -10.93 -10.58
CA GLU A 258 6.55 -11.25 -11.98
C GLU A 258 6.65 -12.75 -12.24
N ASP A 259 7.75 -13.37 -11.81
CA ASP A 259 8.03 -14.79 -12.01
C ASP A 259 7.02 -15.68 -11.26
N ASP A 260 6.78 -15.42 -9.99
CA ASP A 260 5.85 -16.19 -9.18
C ASP A 260 4.39 -15.99 -9.63
N CYS A 261 3.97 -14.78 -9.97
CA CYS A 261 2.62 -14.52 -10.44
C CYS A 261 2.36 -15.01 -11.88
N ALA A 262 3.36 -14.92 -12.79
CA ALA A 262 3.23 -15.47 -14.13
C ALA A 262 3.01 -16.99 -14.11
N ARG A 263 3.71 -17.69 -13.24
CA ARG A 263 3.57 -19.16 -13.07
C ARG A 263 2.24 -19.54 -12.45
N TRP A 264 1.69 -18.71 -11.58
CA TRP A 264 0.49 -19.03 -10.81
C TRP A 264 -0.80 -18.55 -11.47
N LEU A 265 -0.84 -17.30 -11.95
CA LEU A 265 -2.02 -16.67 -12.56
C LEU A 265 -1.98 -16.70 -14.09
N GLY A 266 -0.84 -16.99 -14.68
CA GLY A 266 -0.59 -16.87 -16.12
C GLY A 266 -0.21 -15.44 -16.55
N ALA A 267 0.48 -15.35 -17.70
CA ALA A 267 1.04 -14.09 -18.19
C ALA A 267 -0.01 -13.00 -18.47
N ALA A 268 -1.23 -13.38 -18.87
CA ALA A 268 -2.32 -12.43 -19.14
C ALA A 268 -2.78 -11.64 -17.90
N ALA A 269 -2.51 -12.15 -16.69
CA ALA A 269 -2.87 -11.46 -15.44
C ALA A 269 -1.88 -10.34 -15.06
N LEU A 270 -0.67 -10.36 -15.62
CA LEU A 270 0.41 -9.46 -15.20
C LEU A 270 0.10 -7.99 -15.49
N ASP A 271 -0.52 -7.68 -16.63
CA ASP A 271 -0.92 -6.32 -16.97
C ASP A 271 -1.89 -5.73 -15.93
N GLY A 272 -2.82 -6.55 -15.42
CA GLY A 272 -3.70 -6.15 -14.32
C GLY A 272 -2.93 -5.89 -13.03
N LEU A 273 -2.11 -6.86 -12.62
CA LEU A 273 -1.38 -6.87 -11.36
C LEU A 273 -0.34 -5.73 -11.27
N PHE A 274 0.42 -5.49 -12.33
CA PHE A 274 1.52 -4.51 -12.37
C PHE A 274 1.10 -3.12 -12.89
N GLY A 275 -0.21 -2.85 -13.04
CA GLY A 275 -0.66 -1.52 -13.45
C GLY A 275 -2.17 -1.36 -13.47
N GLY A 276 -2.88 -2.12 -14.30
CA GLY A 276 -4.30 -1.91 -14.57
C GLY A 276 -5.20 -1.92 -13.33
N ASN A 277 -4.89 -2.75 -12.32
CA ASN A 277 -5.68 -2.82 -11.08
C ASN A 277 -5.50 -1.56 -10.24
N ALA A 278 -4.26 -1.09 -10.06
CA ALA A 278 -3.96 0.14 -9.34
C ALA A 278 -4.54 1.36 -10.07
N CYS A 279 -4.43 1.40 -11.41
CA CYS A 279 -5.01 2.44 -12.25
C CYS A 279 -6.53 2.58 -12.01
N ARG A 280 -7.27 1.47 -12.08
CA ARG A 280 -8.71 1.46 -11.83
C ARG A 280 -9.06 1.79 -10.38
N PHE A 281 -8.35 1.18 -9.44
CA PHE A 281 -8.62 1.36 -8.01
C PHE A 281 -8.44 2.82 -7.58
N TYR A 282 -7.30 3.43 -7.89
CA TYR A 282 -6.99 4.82 -7.52
C TYR A 282 -7.47 5.86 -8.53
N ARG A 283 -8.14 5.44 -9.64
CA ARG A 283 -8.58 6.35 -10.70
C ARG A 283 -7.44 7.23 -11.21
N ILE A 284 -6.30 6.61 -11.51
CA ILE A 284 -5.13 7.31 -12.03
C ILE A 284 -5.41 7.64 -13.50
N ASP A 285 -5.28 8.92 -13.85
CA ASP A 285 -5.37 9.36 -15.24
C ASP A 285 -4.08 9.02 -15.98
N THR A 286 -4.17 8.11 -16.95
CA THR A 286 -3.05 7.65 -17.76
C THR A 286 -2.95 8.36 -19.11
N ALA A 287 -3.84 9.31 -19.42
CA ALA A 287 -3.93 9.96 -20.73
C ALA A 287 -2.77 10.96 -21.04
N ARG A 288 -1.77 11.10 -20.16
CA ARG A 288 -0.70 12.11 -20.30
C ARG A 288 0.63 11.57 -20.84
N HIS A 289 0.69 10.35 -21.33
CA HIS A 289 1.98 9.75 -21.80
C HIS A 289 2.09 9.60 -23.32
N ASP A 290 1.19 10.23 -24.09
CA ASP A 290 1.21 10.19 -25.57
C ASP A 290 1.73 11.48 -26.23
N GLU A 291 2.54 12.31 -25.51
CA GLU A 291 3.24 13.47 -26.12
C GLU A 291 4.75 13.31 -26.15
#